data_21c9ebc4983d078d343d1f739df60b4b
#
_entry.id   21c9ebc4983d078d343d1f739df60b4b
#
_cell.length_a   1.000
_cell.length_b   1.000
_cell.length_c   1.000
_cell.angle_alpha   90.00
_cell.angle_beta   90.00
_cell.angle_gamma   90.00
#
_symmetry.space_group_name_H-M   'P 1'
#
loop_
_entity.id
_entity.type
_entity.pdbx_description
1 polymer ?
#
loop_
_entity_poly.entity_id
_entity_poly.type
_entity_poly.pdbx_seq_one_letter_code
_entity_poly.pdbx_strand_id
1 'polypeptide(L)'
;MRRDTTIINPRQLYIELGVDELKKLNCPQLGISHFYEFSLGQGKTHELKAVPDGSIDLLFNIGSDKVTTYISGTVFSVKDWNLGDADLCFGVRFQPGQGILPKDLTMDMLVNNDVEIDGNIFGENLTEKIALADNIVDRSRIFKEAYETLGYGRPDLSDKEKINEYLVSRITRAKGCVSMNELVDETNYSACYLRRVFKSYHSISPKQFAQYIRFQILLEKLKTGNMRYDELALECGYYDEAHMMKGFKNYAGITIEQYRKLQEITGRNRI
;
A
#
# COMPACT_ATOMS: atom_id res chain seq x y z
N MET A 1 -25.74 4.26 -4.11
CA MET A 1 -25.08 5.22 -3.22
C MET A 1 -23.62 5.27 -3.62
N ARG A 2 -23.11 6.38 -4.18
CA ARG A 2 -21.67 6.49 -4.53
C ARG A 2 -20.89 6.38 -3.24
N ARG A 3 -20.02 5.38 -3.12
CA ARG A 3 -19.07 5.26 -2.02
C ARG A 3 -18.08 6.42 -2.15
N ASP A 4 -18.25 7.42 -1.32
CA ASP A 4 -17.34 8.58 -1.23
C ASP A 4 -16.10 8.11 -0.46
N THR A 5 -15.22 7.39 -1.18
CA THR A 5 -13.98 6.87 -0.62
C THR A 5 -12.90 7.93 -0.75
N THR A 6 -12.41 8.42 0.37
CA THR A 6 -11.18 9.21 0.37
C THR A 6 -10.07 8.30 -0.14
N ILE A 7 -9.59 8.59 -1.35
CA ILE A 7 -8.52 7.82 -1.99
C ILE A 7 -7.20 8.24 -1.37
N ILE A 8 -6.51 7.31 -0.74
CA ILE A 8 -5.11 7.46 -0.36
C ILE A 8 -4.29 6.77 -1.43
N ASN A 9 -3.29 7.46 -1.96
CA ASN A 9 -2.30 6.86 -2.85
C ASN A 9 -1.10 6.40 -2.03
N PRO A 10 -1.05 5.12 -1.60
CA PRO A 10 0.05 4.61 -0.80
C PRO A 10 1.37 4.77 -1.55
N ARG A 11 2.37 5.29 -0.85
CA ARG A 11 3.68 5.59 -1.44
C ARG A 11 4.74 4.68 -0.88
N GLN A 12 5.59 4.19 -1.77
CA GLN A 12 6.79 3.45 -1.42
C GLN A 12 8.01 4.31 -1.79
N LEU A 13 8.47 5.09 -0.84
CA LEU A 13 9.50 6.13 -1.05
C LEU A 13 10.79 5.56 -1.65
N TYR A 14 11.17 4.33 -1.30
CA TYR A 14 12.40 3.71 -1.79
C TYR A 14 12.27 3.19 -3.23
N ILE A 15 11.06 2.81 -3.68
CA ILE A 15 10.82 2.54 -5.09
C ILE A 15 10.88 3.86 -5.86
N GLU A 16 10.19 4.90 -5.38
CA GLU A 16 10.16 6.20 -6.05
C GLU A 16 11.53 6.87 -6.17
N LEU A 17 12.43 6.62 -5.22
CA LEU A 17 13.79 7.17 -5.20
C LEU A 17 14.84 6.23 -5.82
N GLY A 18 14.58 4.91 -5.80
CA GLY A 18 15.60 3.89 -6.11
C GLY A 18 15.57 3.34 -7.53
N VAL A 19 14.48 3.52 -8.29
CA VAL A 19 14.38 3.02 -9.66
C VAL A 19 14.48 4.15 -10.69
N ASP A 20 15.14 3.87 -11.83
CA ASP A 20 15.40 4.88 -12.85
C ASP A 20 14.11 5.32 -13.57
N GLU A 21 13.19 4.40 -13.85
CA GLU A 21 11.92 4.65 -14.50
C GLU A 21 10.79 3.95 -13.76
N LEU A 22 9.95 4.71 -13.06
CA LEU A 22 8.75 4.21 -12.41
C LEU A 22 7.52 4.69 -13.16
N LYS A 23 6.83 3.78 -13.81
CA LYS A 23 5.51 4.04 -14.41
C LYS A 23 4.43 3.77 -13.39
N LYS A 24 3.45 4.68 -13.29
CA LYS A 24 2.26 4.51 -12.43
C LYS A 24 0.99 4.77 -13.21
N LEU A 25 -0.03 3.95 -12.97
CA LEU A 25 -1.36 4.10 -13.53
C LEU A 25 -2.40 4.02 -12.41
N ASN A 26 -3.00 5.15 -12.06
CA ASN A 26 -4.01 5.21 -11.01
C ASN A 26 -5.28 4.42 -11.41
N CYS A 27 -5.83 3.66 -10.46
CA CYS A 27 -7.03 2.86 -10.69
C CYS A 27 -7.90 2.86 -9.42
N PRO A 28 -8.79 3.85 -9.22
CA PRO A 28 -9.62 3.95 -8.02
C PRO A 28 -10.81 2.95 -8.03
N GLN A 29 -10.73 1.91 -8.80
CA GLN A 29 -11.76 0.88 -8.94
C GLN A 29 -11.31 -0.43 -8.29
N LEU A 30 -12.24 -1.30 -7.92
CA LEU A 30 -11.97 -2.66 -7.40
C LEU A 30 -11.11 -2.69 -6.12
N GLY A 31 -11.07 -1.61 -5.35
CA GLY A 31 -10.17 -1.49 -4.19
C GLY A 31 -8.69 -1.34 -4.56
N ILE A 32 -8.37 -1.21 -5.86
CA ILE A 32 -7.01 -0.95 -6.33
C ILE A 32 -6.69 0.54 -6.14
N SER A 33 -5.49 0.84 -5.69
CA SER A 33 -4.96 2.21 -5.65
C SER A 33 -4.34 2.59 -6.99
N HIS A 34 -3.36 1.81 -7.39
CA HIS A 34 -2.66 2.01 -8.65
C HIS A 34 -1.93 0.74 -9.09
N PHE A 35 -1.66 0.68 -10.38
CA PHE A 35 -0.66 -0.22 -10.96
C PHE A 35 0.68 0.52 -11.04
N TYR A 36 1.76 -0.23 -10.95
CA TYR A 36 3.09 0.32 -11.16
C TYR A 36 3.97 -0.67 -11.93
N GLU A 37 4.96 -0.12 -12.62
CA GLU A 37 5.90 -0.90 -13.41
C GLU A 37 7.27 -0.24 -13.34
N PHE A 38 8.31 -1.04 -13.15
CA PHE A 38 9.70 -0.60 -13.22
C PHE A 38 10.61 -1.74 -13.63
N SER A 39 11.75 -1.39 -14.24
CA SER A 39 12.81 -2.34 -14.58
C SER A 39 13.94 -2.25 -13.56
N LEU A 40 14.52 -3.41 -13.23
CA LEU A 40 15.75 -3.49 -12.46
C LEU A 40 16.91 -3.51 -13.48
N GLY A 41 17.67 -2.43 -13.54
CA GLY A 41 18.84 -2.37 -14.44
C GLY A 41 19.87 -3.45 -14.09
N GLN A 42 20.42 -4.12 -15.09
CA GLN A 42 21.44 -5.15 -14.91
C GLN A 42 22.65 -4.59 -14.12
N GLY A 43 23.06 -5.28 -13.07
CA GLY A 43 24.26 -4.98 -12.30
C GLY A 43 24.13 -3.91 -11.22
N LYS A 44 22.95 -3.36 -10.99
CA LYS A 44 22.69 -2.49 -9.83
C LYS A 44 22.04 -3.33 -8.71
N THR A 45 22.70 -3.44 -7.57
CA THR A 45 22.05 -3.90 -6.33
C THR A 45 21.11 -2.79 -5.87
N HIS A 46 19.84 -2.88 -6.26
CA HIS A 46 18.83 -1.96 -5.77
C HIS A 46 18.47 -2.35 -4.33
N GLU A 47 18.96 -1.58 -3.36
CA GLU A 47 18.48 -1.68 -1.98
C GLU A 47 17.06 -1.08 -1.88
N LEU A 48 16.10 -1.78 -2.48
CA LEU A 48 14.70 -1.39 -2.35
C LEU A 48 14.19 -1.76 -0.96
N LYS A 49 13.39 -0.87 -0.40
CA LYS A 49 12.79 -1.08 0.92
C LYS A 49 11.30 -0.78 0.87
N ALA A 50 10.54 -1.60 1.58
CA ALA A 50 9.13 -1.35 1.81
C ALA A 50 8.93 -0.51 3.07
N VAL A 51 7.95 0.39 3.05
CA VAL A 51 7.52 1.19 4.20
C VAL A 51 6.05 0.94 4.52
N PRO A 52 5.62 1.13 5.79
CA PRO A 52 4.25 0.88 6.20
C PRO A 52 3.22 1.74 5.43
N ASP A 53 2.18 1.11 4.91
CA ASP A 53 1.10 1.82 4.21
C ASP A 53 -0.31 1.23 4.46
N GLY A 54 -0.40 0.05 5.07
CA GLY A 54 -1.67 -0.64 5.30
C GLY A 54 -2.24 -1.34 4.07
N SER A 55 -1.47 -1.44 3.00
CA SER A 55 -1.90 -2.02 1.71
C SER A 55 -1.50 -3.49 1.57
N ILE A 56 -2.20 -4.18 0.68
CA ILE A 56 -1.75 -5.43 0.05
C ILE A 56 -1.09 -5.05 -1.28
N ASP A 57 -0.03 -5.73 -1.62
CA ASP A 57 0.70 -5.58 -2.87
C ASP A 57 0.82 -6.92 -3.58
N LEU A 58 0.46 -6.98 -4.84
CA LEU A 58 0.64 -8.15 -5.70
C LEU A 58 1.66 -7.79 -6.76
N LEU A 59 2.77 -8.53 -6.82
CA LEU A 59 3.90 -8.26 -7.70
C LEU A 59 4.14 -9.42 -8.64
N PHE A 60 4.20 -9.14 -9.92
CA PHE A 60 4.64 -10.04 -10.98
C PHE A 60 6.07 -9.67 -11.36
N ASN A 61 7.01 -10.53 -11.00
CA ASN A 61 8.40 -10.42 -11.38
C ASN A 61 8.60 -11.18 -12.68
N ILE A 62 8.80 -10.44 -13.78
CA ILE A 62 8.90 -10.96 -15.12
C ILE A 62 10.38 -11.03 -15.49
N GLY A 63 10.93 -12.23 -15.58
CA GLY A 63 12.27 -12.51 -16.08
C GLY A 63 12.23 -13.14 -17.45
N SER A 64 13.42 -13.41 -18.02
CA SER A 64 13.58 -14.04 -19.35
C SER A 64 12.96 -15.44 -19.42
N ASP A 65 13.07 -16.23 -18.36
CA ASP A 65 12.73 -17.65 -18.35
C ASP A 65 11.44 -17.96 -17.58
N LYS A 66 11.07 -17.12 -16.62
CA LYS A 66 9.89 -17.35 -15.76
C LYS A 66 9.28 -16.07 -15.24
N VAL A 67 8.01 -16.17 -14.88
CA VAL A 67 7.31 -15.17 -14.06
C VAL A 67 7.13 -15.71 -12.66
N THR A 68 7.54 -14.94 -11.64
CA THR A 68 7.30 -15.25 -10.24
C THR A 68 6.32 -14.24 -9.68
N THR A 69 5.31 -14.70 -8.96
CA THR A 69 4.30 -13.82 -8.39
C THR A 69 4.39 -13.82 -6.87
N TYR A 70 4.45 -12.63 -6.27
CA TYR A 70 4.46 -12.44 -4.82
C TYR A 70 3.24 -11.66 -4.37
N ILE A 71 2.71 -12.01 -3.21
CA ILE A 71 1.72 -11.21 -2.50
C ILE A 71 2.30 -10.80 -1.15
N SER A 72 2.17 -9.53 -0.80
CA SER A 72 2.72 -8.93 0.40
C SER A 72 1.65 -8.13 1.13
N GLY A 73 1.68 -8.17 2.46
CA GLY A 73 0.93 -7.23 3.29
C GLY A 73 1.79 -6.04 3.71
N THR A 74 1.21 -5.16 4.52
CA THR A 74 1.97 -4.03 5.08
C THR A 74 3.09 -4.50 6.00
N VAL A 75 4.17 -3.71 6.05
CA VAL A 75 5.27 -3.92 7.00
C VAL A 75 5.07 -3.10 8.27
N PHE A 76 5.68 -3.49 9.40
CA PHE A 76 5.58 -2.75 10.66
C PHE A 76 6.51 -1.53 10.72
N SER A 77 7.65 -1.64 10.06
CA SER A 77 8.67 -0.61 9.90
C SER A 77 9.34 -0.81 8.54
N VAL A 78 10.29 0.04 8.19
CA VAL A 78 11.05 -0.15 6.97
C VAL A 78 11.69 -1.55 6.92
N LYS A 79 11.57 -2.23 5.79
CA LYS A 79 12.06 -3.60 5.54
C LYS A 79 12.74 -3.66 4.18
N ASP A 80 13.87 -4.35 4.09
CA ASP A 80 14.51 -4.63 2.80
C ASP A 80 13.57 -5.47 1.92
N TRP A 81 13.46 -5.10 0.67
CA TRP A 81 12.61 -5.76 -0.29
C TRP A 81 13.45 -6.41 -1.38
N ASN A 82 13.54 -7.72 -1.33
CA ASN A 82 14.28 -8.50 -2.32
C ASN A 82 13.36 -8.93 -3.45
N LEU A 83 13.62 -8.45 -4.66
CA LEU A 83 12.84 -8.74 -5.86
C LEU A 83 13.43 -9.89 -6.72
N GLY A 84 14.55 -10.50 -6.30
CA GLY A 84 15.23 -11.53 -7.07
C GLY A 84 15.78 -10.99 -8.41
N ASP A 85 15.89 -11.89 -9.40
CA ASP A 85 16.50 -11.62 -10.72
C ASP A 85 15.43 -11.23 -11.77
N ALA A 86 14.51 -10.35 -11.43
CA ALA A 86 13.49 -9.88 -12.37
C ALA A 86 14.05 -8.81 -13.32
N ASP A 87 13.73 -8.91 -14.62
CA ASP A 87 14.04 -7.85 -15.59
C ASP A 87 13.01 -6.71 -15.50
N LEU A 88 11.76 -7.07 -15.28
CA LEU A 88 10.62 -6.17 -15.19
C LEU A 88 9.73 -6.56 -14.01
N CYS A 89 9.35 -5.58 -13.21
CA CYS A 89 8.40 -5.74 -12.12
C CYS A 89 7.10 -5.02 -12.47
N PHE A 90 5.98 -5.75 -12.49
CA PHE A 90 4.63 -5.19 -12.60
C PHE A 90 3.88 -5.43 -11.30
N GLY A 91 3.41 -4.37 -10.68
CA GLY A 91 2.74 -4.41 -9.38
C GLY A 91 1.30 -3.89 -9.40
N VAL A 92 0.47 -4.51 -8.55
CA VAL A 92 -0.91 -4.11 -8.28
C VAL A 92 -1.01 -3.75 -6.81
N ARG A 93 -1.12 -2.47 -6.49
CA ARG A 93 -1.25 -2.00 -5.12
C ARG A 93 -2.69 -1.70 -4.79
N PHE A 94 -3.19 -2.35 -3.75
CA PHE A 94 -4.53 -2.12 -3.26
C PHE A 94 -4.60 -0.86 -2.38
N GLN A 95 -5.79 -0.29 -2.23
CA GLN A 95 -6.05 0.75 -1.24
C GLN A 95 -5.80 0.20 0.16
N PRO A 96 -5.30 1.00 1.12
CA PRO A 96 -5.13 0.56 2.49
C PRO A 96 -6.39 -0.08 3.05
N GLY A 97 -6.24 -1.29 3.58
CA GLY A 97 -7.34 -2.07 4.12
C GLY A 97 -8.29 -2.69 3.09
N GLN A 98 -7.93 -2.67 1.81
CA GLN A 98 -8.70 -3.26 0.70
C GLN A 98 -7.93 -4.41 0.05
N GLY A 99 -8.61 -5.13 -0.83
CA GLY A 99 -8.08 -6.26 -1.58
C GLY A 99 -8.75 -7.58 -1.21
N ILE A 100 -8.84 -8.49 -2.19
CA ILE A 100 -9.34 -9.85 -1.98
C ILE A 100 -8.12 -10.75 -1.84
N LEU A 101 -8.06 -11.50 -0.75
CA LEU A 101 -7.06 -12.55 -0.56
C LEU A 101 -7.57 -13.88 -1.12
N PRO A 102 -6.69 -14.68 -1.74
CA PRO A 102 -6.95 -16.09 -1.99
C PRO A 102 -7.37 -16.82 -0.71
N LYS A 103 -8.21 -17.87 -0.84
CA LYS A 103 -8.83 -18.54 0.32
C LYS A 103 -7.84 -19.11 1.33
N ASP A 104 -6.67 -19.52 0.86
CA ASP A 104 -5.64 -20.16 1.69
C ASP A 104 -4.64 -19.16 2.30
N LEU A 105 -4.81 -17.85 2.02
CA LEU A 105 -3.96 -16.80 2.55
C LEU A 105 -4.70 -15.97 3.60
N THR A 106 -3.99 -15.69 4.69
CA THR A 106 -4.44 -14.79 5.74
C THR A 106 -3.52 -13.60 5.87
N MET A 107 -4.02 -12.48 6.40
CA MET A 107 -3.18 -11.30 6.63
C MET A 107 -2.01 -11.57 7.58
N ASP A 108 -2.15 -12.50 8.54
CA ASP A 108 -1.05 -12.89 9.44
C ASP A 108 0.13 -13.52 8.68
N MET A 109 -0.12 -14.17 7.55
CA MET A 109 0.94 -14.73 6.70
C MET A 109 1.64 -13.65 5.87
N LEU A 110 0.95 -12.56 5.55
CA LEU A 110 1.42 -11.51 4.64
C LEU A 110 2.08 -10.33 5.34
N VAL A 111 1.64 -10.01 6.57
CA VAL A 111 2.22 -8.87 7.31
C VAL A 111 3.70 -9.11 7.55
N ASN A 112 4.54 -8.16 7.16
CA ASN A 112 6.01 -8.26 7.20
C ASN A 112 6.61 -9.36 6.30
N ASN A 113 5.83 -10.00 5.46
CA ASN A 113 6.28 -11.07 4.58
C ASN A 113 5.91 -10.83 3.12
N ASP A 114 6.72 -11.43 2.26
CA ASP A 114 6.47 -11.57 0.83
C ASP A 114 6.28 -13.07 0.58
N VAL A 115 5.08 -13.47 0.14
CA VAL A 115 4.71 -14.87 -0.06
C VAL A 115 4.64 -15.15 -1.55
N GLU A 116 5.44 -16.10 -2.03
CA GLU A 116 5.34 -16.56 -3.42
C GLU A 116 4.05 -17.36 -3.60
N ILE A 117 3.33 -17.05 -4.66
CA ILE A 117 2.05 -17.68 -4.98
C ILE A 117 1.97 -18.02 -6.48
N ASP A 118 1.06 -18.91 -6.84
CA ASP A 118 0.66 -19.04 -8.24
C ASP A 118 -0.21 -17.84 -8.62
N GLY A 119 0.29 -16.95 -9.47
CA GLY A 119 -0.46 -15.77 -9.92
C GLY A 119 -1.74 -16.12 -10.72
N ASN A 120 -1.87 -17.36 -11.20
CA ASN A 120 -3.06 -17.83 -11.92
C ASN A 120 -4.28 -18.03 -11.02
N ILE A 121 -4.11 -18.00 -9.68
CA ILE A 121 -5.25 -17.99 -8.74
C ILE A 121 -6.17 -16.76 -8.92
N PHE A 122 -5.68 -15.69 -9.55
CA PHE A 122 -6.47 -14.51 -9.89
C PHE A 122 -7.13 -14.57 -11.28
N GLY A 123 -6.80 -15.59 -12.09
CA GLY A 123 -7.38 -15.79 -13.41
C GLY A 123 -6.58 -16.80 -14.25
N GLU A 124 -7.26 -17.56 -15.09
CA GLU A 124 -6.63 -18.58 -15.94
C GLU A 124 -5.58 -17.98 -16.87
N ASN A 125 -4.38 -18.55 -16.85
CA ASN A 125 -3.20 -18.09 -17.62
C ASN A 125 -2.85 -16.61 -17.42
N LEU A 126 -3.19 -16.05 -16.24
CA LEU A 126 -3.01 -14.62 -15.95
C LEU A 126 -1.53 -14.23 -15.99
N THR A 127 -0.67 -15.03 -15.38
CA THR A 127 0.79 -14.80 -15.34
C THR A 127 1.39 -14.70 -16.73
N GLU A 128 1.02 -15.62 -17.61
CA GLU A 128 1.51 -15.62 -19.00
C GLU A 128 0.98 -14.41 -19.79
N LYS A 129 -0.32 -14.11 -19.68
CA LYS A 129 -0.94 -12.94 -20.32
C LYS A 129 -0.29 -11.62 -19.88
N ILE A 130 0.03 -11.49 -18.60
CA ILE A 130 0.73 -10.31 -18.05
C ILE A 130 2.17 -10.23 -18.60
N ALA A 131 2.88 -11.36 -18.67
CA ALA A 131 4.25 -11.39 -19.18
C ALA A 131 4.34 -10.99 -20.66
N LEU A 132 3.39 -11.47 -21.47
CA LEU A 132 3.35 -11.22 -22.92
C LEU A 132 2.82 -9.82 -23.28
N ALA A 133 2.23 -9.09 -22.35
CA ALA A 133 1.71 -7.75 -22.62
C ALA A 133 2.86 -6.73 -22.77
N ASP A 134 2.70 -5.78 -23.70
CA ASP A 134 3.77 -4.86 -24.09
C ASP A 134 4.00 -3.70 -23.10
N ASN A 135 2.97 -3.31 -22.35
CA ASN A 135 3.03 -2.12 -21.51
C ASN A 135 2.10 -2.19 -20.28
N ILE A 136 2.29 -1.25 -19.35
CA ILE A 136 1.52 -1.18 -18.10
C ILE A 136 0.00 -1.06 -18.32
N VAL A 137 -0.45 -0.42 -19.40
CA VAL A 137 -1.88 -0.22 -19.67
C VAL A 137 -2.53 -1.57 -20.01
N ASP A 138 -1.90 -2.35 -20.88
CA ASP A 138 -2.39 -3.68 -21.26
C ASP A 138 -2.32 -4.66 -20.08
N ARG A 139 -1.21 -4.68 -19.31
CA ARG A 139 -1.09 -5.47 -18.08
C ARG A 139 -2.19 -5.13 -17.09
N SER A 140 -2.45 -3.84 -16.88
CA SER A 140 -3.49 -3.40 -15.95
C SER A 140 -4.90 -3.78 -16.40
N ARG A 141 -5.19 -3.75 -17.70
CA ARG A 141 -6.47 -4.18 -18.28
C ARG A 141 -6.67 -5.68 -18.08
N ILE A 142 -5.65 -6.49 -18.44
CA ILE A 142 -5.67 -7.95 -18.27
C ILE A 142 -5.92 -8.32 -16.80
N PHE A 143 -5.21 -7.69 -15.87
CA PHE A 143 -5.41 -7.95 -14.45
C PHE A 143 -6.82 -7.57 -13.98
N LYS A 144 -7.33 -6.40 -14.35
CA LYS A 144 -8.67 -5.96 -13.95
C LYS A 144 -9.75 -6.91 -14.42
N GLU A 145 -9.73 -7.32 -15.68
CA GLU A 145 -10.69 -8.26 -16.25
C GLU A 145 -10.70 -9.59 -15.48
N ALA A 146 -9.52 -10.13 -15.16
CA ALA A 146 -9.41 -11.34 -14.37
C ALA A 146 -9.90 -11.15 -12.93
N TYR A 147 -9.50 -10.05 -12.27
CA TYR A 147 -9.82 -9.78 -10.88
C TYR A 147 -11.32 -9.49 -10.65
N GLU A 148 -12.01 -8.87 -11.61
CA GLU A 148 -13.46 -8.63 -11.55
C GLU A 148 -14.25 -9.94 -11.45
N THR A 149 -13.78 -11.01 -12.08
CA THR A 149 -14.44 -12.33 -12.03
C THR A 149 -14.42 -12.98 -10.65
N LEU A 150 -13.50 -12.56 -9.77
CA LEU A 150 -13.40 -13.07 -8.39
C LEU A 150 -14.53 -12.59 -7.45
N GLY A 151 -15.45 -11.77 -7.96
CA GLY A 151 -16.62 -11.31 -7.20
C GLY A 151 -16.30 -10.15 -6.24
N TYR A 152 -15.38 -9.28 -6.60
CA TYR A 152 -15.20 -8.03 -5.89
C TYR A 152 -16.52 -7.24 -5.84
N GLY A 153 -16.92 -6.82 -4.65
CA GLY A 153 -18.19 -6.11 -4.46
C GLY A 153 -19.37 -7.02 -4.19
N ARG A 154 -19.17 -8.18 -3.56
CA ARG A 154 -20.25 -9.08 -3.14
C ARG A 154 -21.40 -8.32 -2.49
N PRO A 155 -22.66 -8.56 -2.88
CA PRO A 155 -23.82 -7.84 -2.34
C PRO A 155 -24.08 -8.16 -0.85
N ASP A 156 -23.67 -9.33 -0.37
CA ASP A 156 -24.01 -9.86 0.94
C ASP A 156 -22.76 -9.93 1.86
N LEU A 157 -22.35 -8.77 2.37
CA LEU A 157 -21.32 -8.71 3.40
C LEU A 157 -21.89 -9.18 4.77
N SER A 158 -21.12 -9.99 5.47
CA SER A 158 -21.38 -10.31 6.88
C SER A 158 -21.30 -9.04 7.74
N ASP A 159 -21.91 -9.07 8.92
CA ASP A 159 -21.87 -7.91 9.83
C ASP A 159 -20.43 -7.54 10.26
N LYS A 160 -19.54 -8.52 10.38
CA LYS A 160 -18.11 -8.26 10.66
C LYS A 160 -17.42 -7.56 9.49
N GLU A 161 -17.71 -7.95 8.26
CA GLU A 161 -17.18 -7.29 7.06
C GLU A 161 -17.68 -5.86 6.94
N LYS A 162 -18.96 -5.61 7.21
CA LYS A 162 -19.54 -4.25 7.24
C LYS A 162 -18.86 -3.36 8.30
N ILE A 163 -18.63 -3.91 9.50
CA ILE A 163 -17.91 -3.21 10.55
C ILE A 163 -16.47 -2.91 10.11
N ASN A 164 -15.78 -3.90 9.54
CA ASN A 164 -14.42 -3.72 9.05
C ASN A 164 -14.35 -2.62 7.96
N GLU A 165 -15.20 -2.69 6.94
CA GLU A 165 -15.29 -1.66 5.88
C GLU A 165 -15.56 -0.26 6.47
N TYR A 166 -16.45 -0.19 7.46
CA TYR A 166 -16.74 1.06 8.15
C TYR A 166 -15.50 1.61 8.86
N LEU A 167 -14.79 0.79 9.64
CA LEU A 167 -13.58 1.21 10.36
C LEU A 167 -12.47 1.68 9.39
N VAL A 168 -12.20 0.93 8.34
CA VAL A 168 -11.23 1.33 7.29
C VAL A 168 -11.63 2.67 6.69
N SER A 169 -12.87 2.80 6.24
CA SER A 169 -13.38 4.02 5.63
C SER A 169 -13.32 5.22 6.58
N ARG A 170 -13.73 5.04 7.84
CA ARG A 170 -13.77 6.11 8.83
C ARG A 170 -12.37 6.60 9.22
N ILE A 171 -11.43 5.67 9.44
CA ILE A 171 -10.04 6.01 9.75
C ILE A 171 -9.39 6.73 8.56
N THR A 172 -9.62 6.25 7.34
CA THR A 172 -9.06 6.83 6.13
C THR A 172 -9.60 8.25 5.87
N ARG A 173 -10.92 8.46 5.98
CA ARG A 173 -11.56 9.79 5.84
C ARG A 173 -11.07 10.77 6.89
N ALA A 174 -10.86 10.32 8.12
CA ALA A 174 -10.30 11.13 9.19
C ALA A 174 -8.79 11.33 9.06
N LYS A 175 -8.16 10.86 7.97
CA LYS A 175 -6.71 10.94 7.75
C LYS A 175 -5.90 10.37 8.92
N GLY A 176 -6.43 9.31 9.55
CA GLY A 176 -5.83 8.69 10.74
C GLY A 176 -6.02 9.47 12.04
N CYS A 177 -6.86 10.49 12.08
CA CYS A 177 -7.06 11.36 13.26
C CYS A 177 -8.31 11.01 14.07
N VAL A 178 -8.94 9.86 13.84
CA VAL A 178 -10.08 9.38 14.63
C VAL A 178 -9.61 8.60 15.85
N SER A 179 -10.24 8.83 16.99
CA SER A 179 -9.97 8.10 18.23
C SER A 179 -10.80 6.81 18.33
N MET A 180 -10.37 5.88 19.20
CA MET A 180 -11.16 4.68 19.49
C MET A 180 -12.49 5.00 20.17
N ASN A 181 -12.58 6.07 20.96
CA ASN A 181 -13.83 6.47 21.63
C ASN A 181 -14.86 6.94 20.58
N GLU A 182 -14.46 7.78 19.62
CA GLU A 182 -15.34 8.16 18.52
C GLU A 182 -15.86 6.95 17.74
N LEU A 183 -15.00 5.96 17.42
CA LEU A 183 -15.41 4.74 16.74
C LEU A 183 -16.40 3.90 17.58
N VAL A 184 -16.23 3.86 18.90
CA VAL A 184 -17.16 3.21 19.83
C VAL A 184 -18.52 3.92 19.83
N ASP A 185 -18.51 5.25 19.95
CA ASP A 185 -19.73 6.07 20.00
C ASP A 185 -20.52 5.99 18.68
N GLU A 186 -19.81 5.98 17.54
CA GLU A 186 -20.42 5.91 16.20
C GLU A 186 -21.00 4.52 15.88
N THR A 187 -20.41 3.46 16.42
CA THR A 187 -20.78 2.07 16.07
C THR A 187 -21.60 1.37 17.14
N ASN A 188 -21.65 1.89 18.36
CA ASN A 188 -22.22 1.23 19.56
C ASN A 188 -21.58 -0.14 19.89
N TYR A 189 -20.38 -0.45 19.36
CA TYR A 189 -19.63 -1.64 19.73
C TYR A 189 -18.50 -1.30 20.69
N SER A 190 -18.14 -2.24 21.58
CA SER A 190 -17.03 -2.03 22.50
C SER A 190 -15.68 -1.90 21.76
N ALA A 191 -14.75 -1.12 22.32
CA ALA A 191 -13.40 -0.96 21.77
C ALA A 191 -12.66 -2.30 21.61
N CYS A 192 -12.90 -3.25 22.52
CA CYS A 192 -12.32 -4.60 22.45
C CYS A 192 -12.84 -5.35 21.20
N TYR A 193 -14.14 -5.29 20.95
CA TYR A 193 -14.76 -5.94 19.79
C TYR A 193 -14.25 -5.33 18.48
N LEU A 194 -14.24 -3.99 18.36
CA LEU A 194 -13.73 -3.30 17.17
C LEU A 194 -12.27 -3.65 16.87
N ARG A 195 -11.40 -3.66 17.90
CA ARG A 195 -9.99 -4.08 17.74
C ARG A 195 -9.87 -5.52 17.26
N ARG A 196 -10.67 -6.43 17.80
CA ARG A 196 -10.66 -7.83 17.42
C ARG A 196 -11.11 -8.04 15.97
N VAL A 197 -12.22 -7.41 15.57
CA VAL A 197 -12.70 -7.44 14.19
C VAL A 197 -11.64 -6.89 13.26
N PHE A 198 -11.13 -5.69 13.49
CA PHE A 198 -10.14 -5.06 12.62
C PHE A 198 -8.87 -5.92 12.50
N LYS A 199 -8.35 -6.42 13.64
CA LYS A 199 -7.16 -7.26 13.63
C LYS A 199 -7.36 -8.57 12.86
N SER A 200 -8.56 -9.17 12.88
CA SER A 200 -8.82 -10.41 12.13
C SER A 200 -8.77 -10.22 10.61
N TYR A 201 -8.97 -8.99 10.10
CA TYR A 201 -8.87 -8.69 8.68
C TYR A 201 -7.52 -8.11 8.24
N HIS A 202 -6.79 -7.46 9.15
CA HIS A 202 -5.59 -6.69 8.78
C HIS A 202 -4.32 -7.08 9.53
N SER A 203 -4.42 -7.96 10.54
CA SER A 203 -3.31 -8.38 11.44
C SER A 203 -2.62 -7.23 12.20
N ILE A 204 -3.15 -6.02 12.06
CA ILE A 204 -2.73 -4.81 12.77
C ILE A 204 -3.91 -4.21 13.54
N SER A 205 -3.62 -3.36 14.52
CA SER A 205 -4.69 -2.65 15.25
C SER A 205 -5.22 -1.43 14.48
N PRO A 206 -6.46 -0.97 14.74
CA PRO A 206 -6.96 0.30 14.19
C PRO A 206 -6.03 1.48 14.45
N LYS A 207 -5.36 1.50 15.62
CA LYS A 207 -4.39 2.54 15.98
C LYS A 207 -3.15 2.50 15.09
N GLN A 208 -2.60 1.31 14.82
CA GLN A 208 -1.45 1.16 13.91
C GLN A 208 -1.85 1.56 12.49
N PHE A 209 -3.00 1.11 12.00
CA PHE A 209 -3.52 1.50 10.70
C PHE A 209 -3.66 3.04 10.59
N ALA A 210 -4.25 3.70 11.60
CA ALA A 210 -4.35 5.15 11.64
C ALA A 210 -2.98 5.85 11.58
N GLN A 211 -1.96 5.27 12.23
CA GLN A 211 -0.60 5.80 12.17
C GLN A 211 0.03 5.65 10.78
N TYR A 212 -0.23 4.54 10.08
CA TYR A 212 0.24 4.35 8.69
C TYR A 212 -0.43 5.33 7.74
N ILE A 213 -1.74 5.56 7.89
CA ILE A 213 -2.46 6.57 7.12
C ILE A 213 -1.86 7.98 7.32
N ARG A 214 -1.58 8.39 8.57
CA ARG A 214 -0.91 9.66 8.85
C ARG A 214 0.49 9.76 8.22
N PHE A 215 1.27 8.68 8.31
CA PHE A 215 2.59 8.61 7.70
C PHE A 215 2.53 8.75 6.17
N GLN A 216 1.58 8.09 5.51
CA GLN A 216 1.39 8.19 4.07
C GLN A 216 0.96 9.61 3.63
N ILE A 217 0.11 10.28 4.41
CA ILE A 217 -0.25 11.68 4.17
C ILE A 217 0.96 12.61 4.35
N LEU A 218 1.78 12.35 5.37
CA LEU A 218 3.02 13.10 5.59
C LEU A 218 3.98 12.96 4.39
N LEU A 219 4.17 11.75 3.87
CA LEU A 219 4.98 11.50 2.66
C LEU A 219 4.47 12.30 1.46
N GLU A 220 3.15 12.35 1.25
CA GLU A 220 2.56 13.13 0.15
C GLU A 220 2.80 14.62 0.32
N LYS A 221 2.59 15.16 1.53
CA LYS A 221 2.81 16.58 1.81
C LYS A 221 4.29 16.99 1.70
N LEU A 222 5.21 16.12 2.10
CA LEU A 222 6.65 16.37 1.96
C LEU A 222 7.09 16.46 0.49
N LYS A 223 6.36 15.85 -0.44
CA LYS A 223 6.64 15.95 -1.89
C LYS A 223 6.21 17.29 -2.47
N THR A 224 5.10 17.83 -2.00
CA THR A 224 4.39 18.93 -2.67
C THR A 224 4.70 20.32 -2.13
N GLY A 225 5.40 20.47 -0.98
CA GLY A 225 5.55 21.80 -0.39
C GLY A 225 6.66 21.99 0.62
N ASN A 226 6.96 23.29 0.85
CA ASN A 226 7.90 23.78 1.87
C ASN A 226 7.15 24.32 3.09
N MET A 227 6.20 23.53 3.62
CA MET A 227 5.49 23.87 4.84
C MET A 227 6.45 23.83 6.05
N ARG A 228 6.23 24.69 7.04
CA ARG A 228 6.94 24.62 8.33
C ARG A 228 6.62 23.31 9.03
N TYR A 229 7.56 22.76 9.78
CA TYR A 229 7.40 21.44 10.40
C TYR A 229 6.34 21.43 11.50
N ASP A 230 6.17 22.52 12.23
CA ASP A 230 5.10 22.67 13.22
C ASP A 230 3.69 22.62 12.58
N GLU A 231 3.49 23.35 11.48
CA GLU A 231 2.25 23.35 10.71
C GLU A 231 2.00 21.97 10.08
N LEU A 232 3.06 21.37 9.49
CA LEU A 232 3.01 20.05 8.87
C LEU A 232 2.61 18.96 9.87
N ALA A 233 3.15 19.03 11.09
CA ALA A 233 2.79 18.10 12.16
C ALA A 233 1.32 18.16 12.49
N LEU A 234 0.76 19.35 12.68
CA LEU A 234 -0.65 19.56 12.98
C LEU A 234 -1.56 19.08 11.85
N GLU A 235 -1.22 19.44 10.60
CA GLU A 235 -2.01 19.01 9.43
C GLU A 235 -2.00 17.50 9.19
N CYS A 236 -0.92 16.80 9.57
CA CYS A 236 -0.81 15.35 9.48
C CYS A 236 -1.32 14.63 10.74
N GLY A 237 -1.89 15.35 11.73
CA GLY A 237 -2.48 14.76 12.94
C GLY A 237 -1.46 14.23 13.94
N TYR A 238 -0.25 14.79 13.96
CA TYR A 238 0.72 14.57 15.01
C TYR A 238 0.53 15.61 16.14
N TYR A 239 0.93 15.23 17.35
CA TYR A 239 0.81 16.10 18.50
C TYR A 239 1.72 17.33 18.41
N ASP A 240 2.96 17.12 17.97
CA ASP A 240 3.97 18.15 17.77
C ASP A 240 5.00 17.70 16.69
N GLU A 241 5.94 18.58 16.38
CA GLU A 241 7.04 18.32 15.44
C GLU A 241 7.90 17.13 15.88
N ALA A 242 8.25 17.03 17.16
CA ALA A 242 9.10 15.95 17.69
C ALA A 242 8.44 14.58 17.51
N HIS A 243 7.12 14.49 17.78
CA HIS A 243 6.33 13.28 17.55
C HIS A 243 6.28 12.91 16.05
N MET A 244 6.11 13.90 15.17
CA MET A 244 6.14 13.70 13.72
C MET A 244 7.50 13.18 13.24
N MET A 245 8.62 13.86 13.64
CA MET A 245 9.96 13.46 13.28
C MET A 245 10.30 12.05 13.73
N LYS A 246 9.95 11.70 14.97
CA LYS A 246 10.14 10.35 15.52
C LYS A 246 9.31 9.31 14.77
N GLY A 247 8.04 9.61 14.47
CA GLY A 247 7.15 8.74 13.71
C GLY A 247 7.69 8.49 12.30
N PHE A 248 8.10 9.54 11.60
CA PHE A 248 8.68 9.44 10.26
C PHE A 248 9.93 8.55 10.27
N LYS A 249 10.90 8.82 11.15
CA LYS A 249 12.14 8.02 11.26
C LYS A 249 11.84 6.55 11.57
N ASN A 250 10.84 6.27 12.42
CA ASN A 250 10.45 4.91 12.76
C ASN A 250 9.93 4.12 11.55
N TYR A 251 9.15 4.77 10.66
CA TYR A 251 8.54 4.11 9.51
C TYR A 251 9.38 4.19 8.24
N ALA A 252 10.11 5.28 8.04
CA ALA A 252 10.97 5.46 6.87
C ALA A 252 12.40 4.95 7.07
N GLY A 253 12.87 4.76 8.31
CA GLY A 253 14.26 4.40 8.62
C GLY A 253 15.27 5.54 8.47
N ILE A 254 14.85 6.69 7.94
CA ILE A 254 15.65 7.91 7.74
C ILE A 254 14.93 9.13 8.30
N THR A 255 15.66 10.25 8.49
CA THR A 255 15.04 11.51 8.92
C THR A 255 14.35 12.22 7.75
N ILE A 256 13.48 13.19 8.05
CA ILE A 256 12.83 14.02 7.02
C ILE A 256 13.87 14.80 6.21
N GLU A 257 14.92 15.31 6.87
CA GLU A 257 16.02 16.03 6.20
C GLU A 257 16.79 15.12 5.23
N GLN A 258 17.08 13.88 5.64
CA GLN A 258 17.69 12.87 4.77
C GLN A 258 16.79 12.54 3.59
N TYR A 259 15.48 12.38 3.81
CA TYR A 259 14.52 12.14 2.76
C TYR A 259 14.47 13.30 1.75
N ARG A 260 14.41 14.57 2.21
CA ARG A 260 14.44 15.75 1.33
C ARG A 260 15.69 15.81 0.49
N LYS A 261 16.85 15.55 1.11
CA LYS A 261 18.14 15.51 0.40
C LYS A 261 18.17 14.44 -0.70
N LEU A 262 17.61 13.27 -0.44
CA LEU A 262 17.48 12.19 -1.45
C LEU A 262 16.56 12.62 -2.59
N GLN A 263 15.44 13.29 -2.32
CA GLN A 263 14.55 13.83 -3.36
C GLN A 263 15.24 14.84 -4.26
N GLU A 264 16.06 15.74 -3.70
CA GLU A 264 16.82 16.72 -4.47
C GLU A 264 17.84 16.04 -5.41
N ILE A 265 18.56 15.03 -4.92
CA ILE A 265 19.54 14.29 -5.72
C ILE A 265 18.82 13.55 -6.87
N THR A 266 17.75 12.85 -6.58
CA THR A 266 16.97 12.09 -7.57
C THR A 266 16.28 13.01 -8.58
N GLY A 267 15.75 14.14 -8.14
CA GLY A 267 15.15 15.16 -9.02
C GLY A 267 16.15 15.79 -9.99
N ARG A 268 17.39 15.93 -9.60
CA ARG A 268 18.49 16.44 -10.49
C ARG A 268 18.91 15.42 -11.55
N ASN A 269 18.77 14.13 -11.26
CA ASN A 269 19.15 13.06 -12.20
C ASN A 269 18.06 12.75 -13.25
N ARG A 270 16.87 13.36 -13.14
CA ARG A 270 15.73 13.17 -14.06
C ARG A 270 15.52 14.32 -15.05
N ILE A 271 16.45 15.30 -15.09
CA ILE A 271 16.52 16.36 -16.09
C ILE A 271 17.64 16.02 -17.08
#